data_dbeea8061207703bb8f539e7389525bb
#
_entry.id   dbeea8061207703bb8f539e7389525bb
#
_cell.length_a   1.000
_cell.length_b   1.000
_cell.length_c   1.000
_cell.angle_alpha   90.00
_cell.angle_beta   90.00
_cell.angle_gamma   90.00
#
_symmetry.space_group_name_H-M   'P 1'
#
loop_
_entity.id
_entity.type
_entity.pdbx_description
1 polymer ?
#
loop_
_entity_poly.entity_id
_entity_poly.type
_entity_poly.pdbx_seq_one_letter_code
_entity_poly.pdbx_strand_id
1 'polypeptide(L)'
;MLGARGKVGTQICLGVEEADGLELVAQVDVGDDLGSLEAARADVAIDFTHPDAVMANLEHCIAHGIHAVVGTTGFDEERIATVRRWLVAAPQVAVLVAPNFSIGALLMMRFAELAAPHFESVEVVEMHHPDKVDAPSGTARRTAQLIAAARAAASLGPVPDATASALDGARGADVDGIRVHSQRVRGLVAHQEVLLGSPGETLTIRHDSLDRASFVPGVIAGVRAVAEHPGLTLGLEHYLDLG
;
A
#
# COMPACT_ATOMS: atom_id res chain seq x y z
N MET A 1 -12.68 7.06 -12.59
CA MET A 1 -12.43 5.86 -11.76
C MET A 1 -12.43 4.62 -12.62
N LEU A 2 -11.32 3.89 -12.69
CA LEU A 2 -11.15 2.61 -13.38
C LEU A 2 -11.35 1.47 -12.36
N GLY A 3 -12.20 0.48 -12.69
CA GLY A 3 -12.66 -0.55 -11.77
C GLY A 3 -13.78 -0.05 -10.82
N ALA A 4 -14.61 0.86 -11.31
CA ALA A 4 -15.62 1.57 -10.52
C ALA A 4 -16.66 0.65 -9.87
N ARG A 5 -17.00 -0.49 -10.52
CA ARG A 5 -17.99 -1.46 -10.01
C ARG A 5 -17.39 -2.51 -9.08
N GLY A 6 -16.06 -2.47 -8.86
CA GLY A 6 -15.38 -3.34 -7.91
C GLY A 6 -15.67 -2.95 -6.45
N LYS A 7 -15.39 -3.89 -5.51
CA LYS A 7 -15.65 -3.67 -4.07
C LYS A 7 -14.91 -2.47 -3.47
N VAL A 8 -13.69 -2.20 -3.92
CA VAL A 8 -12.91 -1.01 -3.51
C VAL A 8 -13.32 0.18 -4.35
N GLY A 9 -13.48 0.01 -5.67
CA GLY A 9 -13.84 1.07 -6.60
C GLY A 9 -15.14 1.79 -6.21
N THR A 10 -16.16 1.05 -5.81
CA THR A 10 -17.42 1.63 -5.33
C THR A 10 -17.23 2.55 -4.12
N GLN A 11 -16.40 2.14 -3.14
CA GLN A 11 -16.11 2.98 -1.97
C GLN A 11 -15.31 4.23 -2.34
N ILE A 12 -14.39 4.11 -3.31
CA ILE A 12 -13.63 5.25 -3.80
C ILE A 12 -14.53 6.22 -4.57
N CYS A 13 -15.44 5.73 -5.41
CA CYS A 13 -16.42 6.61 -6.10
C CYS A 13 -17.20 7.45 -5.10
N LEU A 14 -17.79 6.81 -4.07
CA LEU A 14 -18.52 7.52 -3.01
C LEU A 14 -17.62 8.56 -2.30
N GLY A 15 -16.39 8.18 -1.97
CA GLY A 15 -15.47 9.10 -1.30
C GLY A 15 -15.04 10.28 -2.18
N VAL A 16 -14.90 10.08 -3.51
CA VAL A 16 -14.62 11.20 -4.44
C VAL A 16 -15.83 12.14 -4.56
N GLU A 17 -17.05 11.60 -4.62
CA GLU A 17 -18.28 12.39 -4.67
C GLU A 17 -18.52 13.22 -3.39
N GLU A 18 -18.06 12.73 -2.24
CA GLU A 18 -18.15 13.43 -0.94
C GLU A 18 -16.99 14.42 -0.69
N ALA A 19 -15.90 14.32 -1.47
CA ALA A 19 -14.69 15.10 -1.22
C ALA A 19 -14.79 16.51 -1.84
N ASP A 20 -14.68 17.54 -1.03
CA ASP A 20 -14.66 18.93 -1.50
C ASP A 20 -13.58 19.17 -2.55
N GLY A 21 -13.95 19.81 -3.66
CA GLY A 21 -13.06 20.20 -4.75
C GLY A 21 -12.64 19.06 -5.67
N LEU A 22 -13.27 17.89 -5.58
CA LEU A 22 -13.14 16.79 -6.53
C LEU A 22 -14.49 16.53 -7.22
N GLU A 23 -14.42 16.07 -8.46
CA GLU A 23 -15.59 15.68 -9.27
C GLU A 23 -15.36 14.32 -9.89
N LEU A 24 -16.28 13.39 -9.73
CA LEU A 24 -16.24 12.08 -10.37
C LEU A 24 -16.81 12.17 -11.78
N VAL A 25 -15.98 12.49 -12.76
CA VAL A 25 -16.39 12.76 -14.15
C VAL A 25 -16.61 11.50 -15.00
N ALA A 26 -15.99 10.36 -14.64
CA ALA A 26 -16.15 9.10 -15.36
C ALA A 26 -16.00 7.89 -14.45
N GLN A 27 -16.81 6.86 -14.71
CA GLN A 27 -16.75 5.55 -14.07
C GLN A 27 -16.57 4.49 -15.18
N VAL A 28 -15.42 3.79 -15.18
CA VAL A 28 -15.03 2.84 -16.21
C VAL A 28 -14.80 1.48 -15.58
N ASP A 29 -15.23 0.42 -16.25
CA ASP A 29 -15.03 -0.96 -15.81
C ASP A 29 -14.80 -1.88 -17.00
N VAL A 30 -14.68 -3.19 -16.76
CA VAL A 30 -14.44 -4.19 -17.81
C VAL A 30 -15.46 -4.06 -18.95
N GLY A 31 -14.96 -3.88 -20.18
CA GLY A 31 -15.76 -3.73 -21.40
C GLY A 31 -16.16 -2.29 -21.74
N ASP A 32 -15.91 -1.32 -20.85
CA ASP A 32 -16.13 0.09 -21.15
C ASP A 32 -14.95 0.69 -21.93
N ASP A 33 -15.20 1.75 -22.71
CA ASP A 33 -14.19 2.44 -23.50
C ASP A 33 -13.36 3.42 -22.63
N LEU A 34 -12.03 3.29 -22.66
CA LEU A 34 -11.13 4.23 -21.99
C LEU A 34 -11.20 5.65 -22.58
N GLY A 35 -11.59 5.82 -23.85
CA GLY A 35 -11.82 7.13 -24.48
C GLY A 35 -12.88 7.98 -23.79
N SER A 36 -13.68 7.41 -22.90
CA SER A 36 -14.57 8.14 -22.03
C SER A 36 -13.84 9.05 -21.03
N LEU A 37 -12.58 8.79 -20.73
CA LEU A 37 -11.77 9.64 -19.84
C LEU A 37 -11.47 10.98 -20.48
N GLU A 38 -11.04 11.00 -21.74
CA GLU A 38 -10.79 12.24 -22.51
C GLU A 38 -12.08 12.98 -22.81
N ALA A 39 -13.13 12.25 -23.17
CA ALA A 39 -14.44 12.84 -23.43
C ALA A 39 -14.97 13.57 -22.19
N ALA A 40 -14.72 13.03 -21.02
CA ALA A 40 -15.06 13.64 -19.72
C ALA A 40 -14.01 14.67 -19.24
N ARG A 41 -12.89 14.85 -19.92
CA ARG A 41 -11.77 15.72 -19.54
C ARG A 41 -11.25 15.38 -18.14
N ALA A 42 -10.99 14.11 -17.87
CA ALA A 42 -10.45 13.68 -16.59
C ALA A 42 -9.00 14.18 -16.42
N ASP A 43 -8.72 14.85 -15.31
CA ASP A 43 -7.37 15.27 -14.94
C ASP A 43 -6.56 14.12 -14.34
N VAL A 44 -7.22 13.26 -13.53
CA VAL A 44 -6.63 12.16 -12.80
C VAL A 44 -7.47 10.89 -12.97
N ALA A 45 -6.84 9.80 -13.34
CA ALA A 45 -7.42 8.46 -13.32
C ALA A 45 -7.04 7.73 -12.01
N ILE A 46 -8.03 7.19 -11.33
CA ILE A 46 -7.80 6.30 -10.16
C ILE A 46 -7.99 4.86 -10.65
N ASP A 47 -6.97 4.01 -10.52
CA ASP A 47 -7.02 2.63 -10.99
C ASP A 47 -7.00 1.62 -9.83
N PHE A 48 -8.11 0.92 -9.65
CA PHE A 48 -8.26 -0.26 -8.79
C PHE A 48 -8.87 -1.41 -9.57
N THR A 49 -8.16 -1.84 -10.62
CA THR A 49 -8.59 -2.88 -11.55
C THR A 49 -7.90 -4.23 -11.26
N HIS A 50 -7.33 -4.85 -12.28
CA HIS A 50 -6.63 -6.12 -12.22
C HIS A 50 -5.20 -5.96 -12.76
N PRO A 51 -4.21 -6.77 -12.28
CA PRO A 51 -2.83 -6.73 -12.80
C PRO A 51 -2.70 -6.91 -14.31
N ASP A 52 -3.65 -7.59 -14.95
CA ASP A 52 -3.64 -7.79 -16.41
C ASP A 52 -4.15 -6.57 -17.20
N ALA A 53 -4.91 -5.67 -16.55
CA ALA A 53 -5.49 -4.48 -17.19
C ALA A 53 -4.69 -3.20 -16.91
N VAL A 54 -4.07 -3.09 -15.75
CA VAL A 54 -3.47 -1.85 -15.26
C VAL A 54 -2.42 -1.25 -16.20
N MET A 55 -1.63 -2.08 -16.89
CA MET A 55 -0.59 -1.56 -17.79
C MET A 55 -1.19 -0.89 -19.02
N ALA A 56 -2.24 -1.47 -19.62
CA ALA A 56 -2.95 -0.84 -20.75
C ALA A 56 -3.66 0.45 -20.31
N ASN A 57 -4.26 0.46 -19.13
CA ASN A 57 -4.88 1.65 -18.56
C ASN A 57 -3.86 2.78 -18.36
N LEU A 58 -2.68 2.47 -17.81
CA LEU A 58 -1.60 3.45 -17.61
C LEU A 58 -1.03 3.98 -18.92
N GLU A 59 -0.80 3.10 -19.90
CA GLU A 59 -0.33 3.51 -21.22
C GLU A 59 -1.30 4.52 -21.84
N HIS A 60 -2.60 4.22 -21.78
CA HIS A 60 -3.66 5.11 -22.25
C HIS A 60 -3.65 6.46 -21.51
N CYS A 61 -3.66 6.45 -20.19
CA CYS A 61 -3.66 7.68 -19.38
C CYS A 61 -2.42 8.55 -19.68
N ILE A 62 -1.23 7.95 -19.69
CA ILE A 62 0.03 8.68 -19.96
C ILE A 62 0.04 9.27 -21.37
N ALA A 63 -0.41 8.51 -22.39
CA ALA A 63 -0.46 8.99 -23.77
C ALA A 63 -1.40 10.18 -23.95
N HIS A 64 -2.45 10.29 -23.12
CA HIS A 64 -3.45 11.37 -23.20
C HIS A 64 -3.26 12.47 -22.14
N GLY A 65 -2.13 12.45 -21.44
CA GLY A 65 -1.81 13.53 -20.48
C GLY A 65 -2.59 13.46 -19.16
N ILE A 66 -3.20 12.30 -18.84
CA ILE A 66 -4.00 12.09 -17.64
C ILE A 66 -3.07 11.54 -16.54
N HIS A 67 -3.03 12.20 -15.37
CA HIS A 67 -2.31 11.69 -14.19
C HIS A 67 -2.96 10.40 -13.69
N ALA A 68 -2.20 9.56 -12.95
CA ALA A 68 -2.76 8.31 -12.45
C ALA A 68 -2.42 8.05 -10.98
N VAL A 69 -3.41 7.56 -10.22
CA VAL A 69 -3.29 7.06 -8.85
C VAL A 69 -3.68 5.59 -8.85
N VAL A 70 -2.73 4.70 -8.63
CA VAL A 70 -2.85 3.26 -8.87
C VAL A 70 -2.74 2.47 -7.58
N GLY A 71 -3.82 1.77 -7.24
CA GLY A 71 -3.88 0.79 -6.14
C GLY A 71 -3.89 -0.66 -6.64
N THR A 72 -3.97 -0.86 -7.94
CA THR A 72 -3.83 -2.19 -8.55
C THR A 72 -2.42 -2.73 -8.30
N THR A 73 -2.32 -3.98 -7.88
CA THR A 73 -1.05 -4.67 -7.58
C THR A 73 -0.42 -5.31 -8.81
N GLY A 74 0.76 -5.96 -8.65
CA GLY A 74 1.41 -6.73 -9.70
C GLY A 74 2.48 -5.94 -10.47
N PHE A 75 3.03 -4.89 -9.88
CA PHE A 75 4.18 -4.16 -10.44
C PHE A 75 5.48 -4.85 -10.03
N ASP A 76 6.19 -5.36 -11.01
CA ASP A 76 7.57 -5.80 -10.95
C ASP A 76 8.52 -4.75 -11.54
N GLU A 77 9.82 -5.03 -11.54
CA GLU A 77 10.83 -4.12 -12.06
C GLU A 77 10.65 -3.81 -13.56
N GLU A 78 10.19 -4.79 -14.35
CA GLU A 78 9.97 -4.63 -15.80
C GLU A 78 8.80 -3.68 -16.06
N ARG A 79 7.67 -3.86 -15.36
CA ARG A 79 6.50 -2.97 -15.45
C ARG A 79 6.84 -1.55 -14.98
N ILE A 80 7.58 -1.42 -13.88
CA ILE A 80 8.07 -0.13 -13.38
C ILE A 80 8.97 0.56 -14.43
N ALA A 81 9.92 -0.17 -15.03
CA ALA A 81 10.78 0.37 -16.07
C ALA A 81 9.98 0.78 -17.31
N THR A 82 8.93 0.04 -17.65
CA THR A 82 8.04 0.36 -18.75
C THR A 82 7.27 1.65 -18.53
N VAL A 83 6.66 1.84 -17.35
CA VAL A 83 5.98 3.09 -16.97
C VAL A 83 6.95 4.28 -17.02
N ARG A 84 8.17 4.12 -16.51
CA ARG A 84 9.20 5.17 -16.58
C ARG A 84 9.53 5.56 -18.03
N ARG A 85 9.60 4.58 -18.94
CA ARG A 85 9.85 4.88 -20.38
C ARG A 85 8.69 5.67 -21.01
N TRP A 86 7.44 5.33 -20.73
CA TRP A 86 6.29 6.07 -21.21
C TRP A 86 6.29 7.52 -20.71
N LEU A 87 6.64 7.73 -19.45
CA LEU A 87 6.71 9.06 -18.84
C LEU A 87 7.83 9.95 -19.41
N VAL A 88 8.87 9.37 -20.03
CA VAL A 88 9.87 10.17 -20.76
C VAL A 88 9.25 10.95 -21.93
N ALA A 89 8.23 10.38 -22.60
CA ALA A 89 7.51 11.04 -23.68
C ALA A 89 6.40 11.99 -23.19
N ALA A 90 6.00 11.90 -21.91
CA ALA A 90 4.96 12.71 -21.27
C ALA A 90 5.47 13.26 -19.93
N PRO A 91 6.51 14.12 -19.92
CA PRO A 91 7.21 14.52 -18.70
C PRO A 91 6.36 15.34 -17.70
N GLN A 92 5.21 15.86 -18.14
CA GLN A 92 4.26 16.57 -17.29
C GLN A 92 3.31 15.62 -16.54
N VAL A 93 3.22 14.34 -16.97
CA VAL A 93 2.31 13.37 -16.35
C VAL A 93 2.95 12.79 -15.09
N ALA A 94 2.13 12.63 -14.08
CA ALA A 94 2.50 12.01 -12.82
C ALA A 94 1.74 10.69 -12.63
N VAL A 95 2.42 9.68 -12.13
CA VAL A 95 1.86 8.38 -11.77
C VAL A 95 2.28 8.02 -10.36
N LEU A 96 1.30 7.83 -9.48
CA LEU A 96 1.49 7.26 -8.15
C LEU A 96 1.08 5.79 -8.20
N VAL A 97 1.99 4.88 -7.90
CA VAL A 97 1.68 3.46 -7.65
C VAL A 97 1.90 3.17 -6.18
N ALA A 98 0.85 2.82 -5.45
CA ALA A 98 0.95 2.53 -4.03
C ALA A 98 0.33 1.16 -3.70
N PRO A 99 1.08 0.26 -3.02
CA PRO A 99 0.57 -1.04 -2.61
C PRO A 99 -0.43 -0.94 -1.45
N ASN A 100 -0.50 0.21 -0.79
CA ASN A 100 -1.38 0.47 0.34
C ASN A 100 -1.78 1.96 0.39
N PHE A 101 -3.08 2.22 0.48
CA PHE A 101 -3.66 3.55 0.63
C PHE A 101 -4.22 3.81 2.04
N SER A 102 -4.06 2.89 2.98
CA SER A 102 -4.45 3.12 4.37
C SER A 102 -3.42 3.99 5.08
N ILE A 103 -3.76 5.25 5.36
CA ILE A 103 -2.89 6.20 6.08
C ILE A 103 -2.48 5.63 7.44
N GLY A 104 -3.43 5.00 8.16
CA GLY A 104 -3.13 4.37 9.45
C GLY A 104 -2.11 3.23 9.34
N ALA A 105 -2.14 2.43 8.26
CA ALA A 105 -1.14 1.39 8.03
C ALA A 105 0.23 1.98 7.71
N LEU A 106 0.30 3.07 6.95
CA LEU A 106 1.56 3.77 6.64
C LEU A 106 2.17 4.39 7.91
N LEU A 107 1.34 5.04 8.74
CA LEU A 107 1.78 5.57 10.05
C LEU A 107 2.27 4.45 10.97
N MET A 108 1.55 3.33 11.05
CA MET A 108 1.99 2.16 11.84
C MET A 108 3.36 1.67 11.37
N MET A 109 3.59 1.52 10.06
CA MET A 109 4.88 1.12 9.50
C MET A 109 5.98 2.12 9.86
N ARG A 110 5.72 3.41 9.72
CA ARG A 110 6.68 4.47 10.04
C ARG A 110 7.01 4.51 11.53
N PHE A 111 6.01 4.41 12.40
CA PHE A 111 6.23 4.38 13.84
C PHE A 111 7.00 3.12 14.28
N ALA A 112 6.72 1.97 13.68
CA ALA A 112 7.46 0.75 13.92
C ALA A 112 8.95 0.88 13.50
N GLU A 113 9.22 1.46 12.33
CA GLU A 113 10.57 1.76 11.85
C GLU A 113 11.31 2.69 12.82
N LEU A 114 10.68 3.79 13.25
CA LEU A 114 11.26 4.75 14.19
C LEU A 114 11.51 4.12 15.58
N ALA A 115 10.62 3.27 16.05
CA ALA A 115 10.73 2.64 17.38
C ALA A 115 11.76 1.49 17.40
N ALA A 116 11.91 0.76 16.31
CA ALA A 116 12.71 -0.47 16.25
C ALA A 116 14.17 -0.35 16.76
N PRO A 117 14.90 0.77 16.55
CA PRO A 117 16.24 0.95 17.09
C PRO A 117 16.33 1.05 18.61
N HIS A 118 15.23 1.30 19.29
CA HIS A 118 15.19 1.54 20.74
C HIS A 118 14.79 0.32 21.56
N PHE A 119 14.43 -0.79 20.89
CA PHE A 119 13.96 -2.01 21.55
C PHE A 119 14.83 -3.21 21.20
N GLU A 120 15.04 -4.09 22.20
CA GLU A 120 15.85 -5.29 22.06
C GLU A 120 15.16 -6.33 21.16
N SER A 121 13.85 -6.51 21.35
CA SER A 121 13.03 -7.52 20.68
C SER A 121 11.93 -6.88 19.84
N VAL A 122 11.55 -7.53 18.73
CA VAL A 122 10.39 -7.14 17.93
C VAL A 122 9.82 -8.34 17.17
N GLU A 123 8.50 -8.44 17.15
CA GLU A 123 7.74 -9.37 16.32
C GLU A 123 6.54 -8.68 15.67
N VAL A 124 6.11 -9.19 14.52
CA VAL A 124 4.95 -8.67 13.77
C VAL A 124 3.86 -9.74 13.73
N VAL A 125 2.62 -9.36 14.00
CA VAL A 125 1.44 -10.22 13.86
C VAL A 125 0.50 -9.57 12.85
N GLU A 126 0.18 -10.27 11.75
CA GLU A 126 -0.83 -9.83 10.78
C GLU A 126 -2.04 -10.75 10.82
N MET A 127 -3.22 -10.17 10.68
CA MET A 127 -4.47 -10.86 10.88
C MET A 127 -5.45 -10.49 9.76
N HIS A 128 -5.94 -11.49 9.03
CA HIS A 128 -6.85 -11.29 7.90
C HIS A 128 -7.96 -12.34 7.87
N HIS A 129 -8.93 -12.10 6.99
CA HIS A 129 -9.96 -13.10 6.64
C HIS A 129 -9.34 -14.34 5.98
N PRO A 130 -10.00 -15.51 6.04
CA PRO A 130 -9.45 -16.78 5.51
C PRO A 130 -9.22 -16.79 4.00
N ASP A 131 -9.90 -15.92 3.25
CA ASP A 131 -9.82 -15.88 1.78
C ASP A 131 -8.58 -15.11 1.27
N LYS A 132 -7.69 -14.62 2.18
CA LYS A 132 -6.42 -13.99 1.80
C LYS A 132 -5.41 -15.05 1.38
N VAL A 133 -4.92 -14.93 0.15
CA VAL A 133 -4.11 -15.98 -0.52
C VAL A 133 -2.62 -15.95 -0.16
N ASP A 134 -2.09 -14.79 0.23
CA ASP A 134 -0.68 -14.63 0.61
C ASP A 134 -0.51 -14.63 2.14
N ALA A 135 0.60 -15.18 2.62
CA ALA A 135 1.05 -15.15 4.00
C ALA A 135 2.60 -15.18 4.04
N PRO A 136 3.26 -14.24 4.75
CA PRO A 136 2.69 -13.03 5.34
C PRO A 136 2.14 -12.07 4.30
N SER A 137 1.26 -11.14 4.74
CA SER A 137 0.75 -10.07 3.88
C SER A 137 1.88 -9.17 3.38
N GLY A 138 1.68 -8.52 2.21
CA GLY A 138 2.65 -7.58 1.67
C GLY A 138 3.00 -6.45 2.65
N THR A 139 2.01 -5.90 3.37
CA THR A 139 2.21 -4.88 4.39
C THR A 139 3.07 -5.39 5.55
N ALA A 140 2.79 -6.59 6.07
CA ALA A 140 3.58 -7.17 7.17
C ALA A 140 5.02 -7.48 6.75
N ARG A 141 5.21 -7.98 5.53
CA ARG A 141 6.56 -8.19 4.97
C ARG A 141 7.32 -6.87 4.86
N ARG A 142 6.68 -5.82 4.32
CA ARG A 142 7.30 -4.50 4.20
C ARG A 142 7.62 -3.90 5.57
N THR A 143 6.73 -4.03 6.55
CA THR A 143 6.96 -3.59 7.94
C THR A 143 8.21 -4.27 8.52
N ALA A 144 8.31 -5.59 8.41
CA ALA A 144 9.46 -6.33 8.90
C ALA A 144 10.77 -5.90 8.22
N GLN A 145 10.76 -5.65 6.92
CA GLN A 145 11.90 -5.14 6.16
C GLN A 145 12.35 -3.76 6.65
N LEU A 146 11.41 -2.83 6.88
CA LEU A 146 11.72 -1.50 7.42
C LEU A 146 12.33 -1.59 8.83
N ILE A 147 11.75 -2.41 9.70
CA ILE A 147 12.26 -2.69 11.03
C ILE A 147 13.68 -3.26 10.95
N ALA A 148 13.91 -4.28 10.13
CA ALA A 148 15.23 -4.90 9.96
C ALA A 148 16.28 -3.89 9.48
N ALA A 149 15.94 -3.06 8.49
CA ALA A 149 16.82 -2.01 7.99
C ALA A 149 17.15 -0.96 9.06
N ALA A 150 16.16 -0.51 9.83
CA ALA A 150 16.35 0.47 10.90
C ALA A 150 17.24 -0.09 12.03
N ARG A 151 17.05 -1.36 12.43
CA ARG A 151 17.90 -2.06 13.40
C ARG A 151 19.34 -2.22 12.90
N ALA A 152 19.51 -2.60 11.64
CA ALA A 152 20.82 -2.72 11.02
C ALA A 152 21.57 -1.37 10.96
N ALA A 153 20.88 -0.30 10.59
CA ALA A 153 21.43 1.06 10.60
C ALA A 153 21.88 1.51 11.99
N ALA A 154 21.18 1.07 13.04
CA ALA A 154 21.56 1.31 14.44
C ALA A 154 22.60 0.32 14.99
N SER A 155 23.13 -0.57 14.15
CA SER A 155 24.11 -1.60 14.53
C SER A 155 23.64 -2.54 15.64
N LEU A 156 22.33 -2.80 15.73
CA LEU A 156 21.76 -3.77 16.67
C LEU A 156 22.03 -5.20 16.20
N GLY A 157 22.23 -6.09 17.16
CA GLY A 157 22.35 -7.53 16.92
C GLY A 157 21.00 -8.16 16.52
N PRO A 158 21.00 -9.48 16.28
CA PRO A 158 19.78 -10.22 16.00
C PRO A 158 18.77 -10.11 17.16
N VAL A 159 17.48 -10.25 16.83
CA VAL A 159 16.43 -10.33 17.86
C VAL A 159 16.68 -11.57 18.72
N PRO A 160 16.70 -11.43 20.08
CA PRO A 160 16.93 -12.57 20.97
C PRO A 160 15.86 -13.65 20.79
N ASP A 161 16.29 -14.90 20.61
CA ASP A 161 15.43 -16.08 20.54
C ASP A 161 16.20 -17.29 21.06
N ALA A 162 15.81 -17.81 22.22
CA ALA A 162 16.41 -18.98 22.85
C ALA A 162 15.66 -20.29 22.54
N THR A 163 14.75 -20.29 21.55
CA THR A 163 13.94 -21.46 21.20
C THR A 163 14.83 -22.60 20.70
N ALA A 164 14.97 -23.65 21.50
CA ALA A 164 15.74 -24.84 21.18
C ALA A 164 14.92 -26.01 20.61
N SER A 165 13.58 -25.97 20.79
CA SER A 165 12.64 -26.98 20.29
C SER A 165 11.33 -26.32 19.90
N ALA A 166 10.87 -26.56 18.70
CA ALA A 166 9.62 -26.02 18.21
C ALA A 166 8.95 -26.97 17.21
N LEU A 167 7.65 -26.91 17.13
CA LEU A 167 6.91 -27.45 15.99
C LEU A 167 7.15 -26.57 14.76
N ASP A 168 7.10 -27.14 13.58
CA ASP A 168 7.27 -26.41 12.34
C ASP A 168 6.26 -25.24 12.27
N GLY A 169 6.77 -24.05 11.91
CA GLY A 169 5.98 -22.82 11.82
C GLY A 169 5.63 -22.15 13.14
N ALA A 170 5.94 -22.72 14.31
CA ALA A 170 5.57 -22.15 15.62
C ALA A 170 6.13 -20.75 15.87
N ARG A 171 7.30 -20.42 15.28
CA ARG A 171 7.95 -19.11 15.36
C ARG A 171 7.63 -18.19 14.16
N GLY A 172 6.57 -18.52 13.40
CA GLY A 172 6.19 -17.74 12.23
C GLY A 172 7.20 -17.79 11.09
N ALA A 173 7.05 -16.88 10.13
CA ALA A 173 7.99 -16.68 9.03
C ALA A 173 9.15 -15.79 9.47
N ASP A 174 10.34 -16.01 8.92
CA ASP A 174 11.47 -15.11 9.05
C ASP A 174 11.50 -14.16 7.86
N VAL A 175 11.51 -12.86 8.13
CA VAL A 175 11.67 -11.80 7.14
C VAL A 175 12.83 -10.92 7.57
N ASP A 176 14.00 -11.14 6.98
CA ASP A 176 15.23 -10.40 7.29
C ASP A 176 15.58 -10.38 8.80
N GLY A 177 15.34 -11.52 9.48
CA GLY A 177 15.59 -11.68 10.91
C GLY A 177 14.45 -11.21 11.83
N ILE A 178 13.34 -10.73 11.27
CA ILE A 178 12.15 -10.35 12.02
C ILE A 178 11.08 -11.44 11.89
N ARG A 179 10.53 -11.89 13.01
CA ARG A 179 9.46 -12.89 13.03
C ARG A 179 8.12 -12.26 12.69
N VAL A 180 7.42 -12.89 11.72
CA VAL A 180 6.09 -12.46 11.24
C VAL A 180 5.11 -13.61 11.40
N HIS A 181 4.05 -13.39 12.16
CA HIS A 181 2.98 -14.35 12.42
C HIS A 181 1.73 -13.98 11.63
N SER A 182 1.16 -14.96 10.92
CA SER A 182 -0.04 -14.75 10.10
C SER A 182 -1.25 -15.46 10.69
N GLN A 183 -2.32 -14.71 10.96
CA GLN A 183 -3.59 -15.26 11.41
C GLN A 183 -4.65 -15.16 10.30
N ARG A 184 -5.47 -16.21 10.16
CA ARG A 184 -6.59 -16.28 9.20
C ARG A 184 -7.85 -16.70 9.94
N VAL A 185 -8.68 -15.70 10.29
CA VAL A 185 -9.88 -15.90 11.11
C VAL A 185 -11.07 -15.20 10.46
N ARG A 186 -12.21 -15.89 10.38
CA ARG A 186 -13.46 -15.30 9.85
C ARG A 186 -13.93 -14.16 10.76
N GLY A 187 -14.31 -13.04 10.16
CA GLY A 187 -14.69 -11.81 10.87
C GLY A 187 -13.59 -10.75 10.88
N LEU A 188 -12.32 -11.14 10.67
CA LEU A 188 -11.23 -10.18 10.46
C LEU A 188 -11.26 -9.63 9.02
N VAL A 189 -10.80 -8.40 8.87
CA VAL A 189 -10.62 -7.74 7.56
C VAL A 189 -9.13 -7.64 7.23
N ALA A 190 -8.43 -6.64 7.79
CA ALA A 190 -6.99 -6.48 7.64
C ALA A 190 -6.42 -5.74 8.87
N HIS A 191 -5.62 -6.43 9.64
CA HIS A 191 -5.09 -5.92 10.90
C HIS A 191 -3.60 -6.25 10.99
N GLN A 192 -2.85 -5.40 11.66
CA GLN A 192 -1.45 -5.66 11.98
C GLN A 192 -1.08 -5.07 13.32
N GLU A 193 -0.26 -5.82 14.05
CA GLU A 193 0.31 -5.43 15.33
C GLU A 193 1.83 -5.62 15.26
N VAL A 194 2.57 -4.64 15.75
CA VAL A 194 4.02 -4.70 15.97
C VAL A 194 4.25 -4.63 17.47
N LEU A 195 4.80 -5.70 18.03
CA LEU A 195 5.14 -5.80 19.43
C LEU A 195 6.65 -5.62 19.58
N LEU A 196 7.07 -4.58 20.31
CA LEU A 196 8.45 -4.28 20.64
C LEU A 196 8.65 -4.44 22.14
N GLY A 197 9.84 -4.93 22.55
CA GLY A 197 10.10 -5.20 23.97
C GLY A 197 11.55 -4.96 24.37
N SER A 198 11.71 -4.50 25.59
CA SER A 198 12.96 -4.38 26.33
C SER A 198 12.75 -4.82 27.80
N PRO A 199 13.80 -5.07 28.60
CA PRO A 199 13.62 -5.41 29.99
C PRO A 199 12.74 -4.39 30.73
N GLY A 200 11.60 -4.86 31.26
CA GLY A 200 10.66 -4.05 32.04
C GLY A 200 9.57 -3.33 31.28
N GLU A 201 9.58 -3.35 29.92
CA GLU A 201 8.55 -2.69 29.12
C GLU A 201 8.25 -3.38 27.79
N THR A 202 7.06 -3.11 27.26
CA THR A 202 6.69 -3.42 25.89
C THR A 202 5.99 -2.22 25.25
N LEU A 203 6.16 -2.04 23.95
CA LEU A 203 5.40 -1.12 23.12
C LEU A 203 4.65 -1.92 22.06
N THR A 204 3.34 -1.70 21.96
CA THR A 204 2.51 -2.26 20.90
C THR A 204 2.01 -1.16 19.98
N ILE A 205 2.27 -1.29 18.68
CA ILE A 205 1.72 -0.42 17.65
C ILE A 205 0.74 -1.24 16.82
N ARG A 206 -0.53 -0.84 16.80
CA ARG A 206 -1.58 -1.61 16.12
C ARG A 206 -2.38 -0.75 15.16
N HIS A 207 -2.71 -1.33 14.02
CA HIS A 207 -3.62 -0.79 13.03
C HIS A 207 -4.70 -1.82 12.68
N ASP A 208 -5.95 -1.38 12.68
CA ASP A 208 -7.13 -2.18 12.33
C ASP A 208 -7.86 -1.51 11.15
N SER A 209 -7.86 -2.15 10.00
CA SER A 209 -8.74 -1.80 8.89
C SER A 209 -10.01 -2.63 9.01
N LEU A 210 -11.11 -1.99 9.35
CA LEU A 210 -12.39 -2.64 9.61
C LEU A 210 -13.27 -2.70 8.36
N ASP A 211 -13.00 -1.81 7.39
CA ASP A 211 -13.71 -1.70 6.12
C ASP A 211 -12.80 -1.18 5.02
N ARG A 212 -13.18 -1.41 3.75
CA ARG A 212 -12.45 -0.90 2.57
C ARG A 212 -12.48 0.62 2.43
N ALA A 213 -13.44 1.27 3.07
CA ALA A 213 -13.49 2.73 3.17
C ALA A 213 -12.21 3.32 3.80
N SER A 214 -11.46 2.53 4.57
CA SER A 214 -10.16 2.93 5.14
C SER A 214 -9.11 3.34 4.09
N PHE A 215 -9.28 2.95 2.82
CA PHE A 215 -8.39 3.36 1.73
C PHE A 215 -8.75 4.74 1.14
N VAL A 216 -10.00 5.16 1.28
CA VAL A 216 -10.51 6.39 0.64
C VAL A 216 -9.72 7.64 1.00
N PRO A 217 -9.40 7.93 2.28
CA PRO A 217 -8.62 9.13 2.63
C PRO A 217 -7.24 9.17 1.95
N GLY A 218 -6.56 8.03 1.86
CA GLY A 218 -5.26 7.96 1.19
C GLY A 218 -5.35 8.11 -0.32
N VAL A 219 -6.40 7.55 -0.94
CA VAL A 219 -6.64 7.76 -2.38
C VAL A 219 -6.92 9.23 -2.67
N ILE A 220 -7.77 9.89 -1.87
CA ILE A 220 -8.05 11.32 -2.01
C ILE A 220 -6.78 12.16 -1.83
N ALA A 221 -5.94 11.84 -0.84
CA ALA A 221 -4.64 12.50 -0.66
C ALA A 221 -3.75 12.33 -1.90
N GLY A 222 -3.68 11.11 -2.44
CA GLY A 222 -2.95 10.82 -3.68
C GLY A 222 -3.47 11.62 -4.88
N VAL A 223 -4.80 11.67 -5.07
CA VAL A 223 -5.43 12.43 -6.16
C VAL A 223 -5.11 13.93 -6.08
N ARG A 224 -5.16 14.50 -4.88
CA ARG A 224 -4.88 15.93 -4.68
C ARG A 224 -3.43 16.31 -4.92
N ALA A 225 -2.51 15.41 -4.61
CA ALA A 225 -1.07 15.69 -4.67
C ALA A 225 -0.42 15.23 -5.99
N VAL A 226 -0.99 14.26 -6.71
CA VAL A 226 -0.30 13.59 -7.82
C VAL A 226 0.21 14.55 -8.88
N ALA A 227 -0.56 15.54 -9.26
CA ALA A 227 -0.19 16.51 -10.30
C ALA A 227 1.07 17.36 -9.96
N GLU A 228 1.38 17.49 -8.68
CA GLU A 228 2.56 18.24 -8.19
C GLU A 228 3.86 17.44 -8.25
N HIS A 229 3.77 16.13 -8.57
CA HIS A 229 4.89 15.19 -8.56
C HIS A 229 5.07 14.49 -9.93
N PRO A 230 5.45 15.20 -11.01
CA PRO A 230 5.64 14.61 -12.33
C PRO A 230 6.61 13.41 -12.30
N GLY A 231 6.29 12.40 -13.12
CA GLY A 231 7.05 11.15 -13.16
C GLY A 231 6.39 10.03 -12.36
N LEU A 232 7.16 9.00 -12.02
CA LEU A 232 6.68 7.83 -11.27
C LEU A 232 7.08 7.89 -9.81
N THR A 233 6.10 7.93 -8.94
CA THR A 233 6.26 7.76 -7.47
C THR A 233 5.78 6.38 -7.04
N LEU A 234 6.56 5.69 -6.23
CA LEU A 234 6.22 4.38 -5.65
C LEU A 234 6.00 4.53 -4.15
N GLY A 235 4.75 4.38 -3.71
CA GLY A 235 4.36 4.52 -2.31
C GLY A 235 3.69 5.85 -1.99
N LEU A 236 2.54 5.80 -1.32
CA LEU A 236 1.78 6.97 -0.90
C LEU A 236 2.51 7.79 0.18
N GLU A 237 3.40 7.14 0.93
CA GLU A 237 4.22 7.79 1.97
C GLU A 237 5.00 9.00 1.47
N HIS A 238 5.35 9.05 0.19
CA HIS A 238 6.06 10.18 -0.43
C HIS A 238 5.18 11.43 -0.64
N TYR A 239 3.86 11.27 -0.52
CA TYR A 239 2.89 12.38 -0.64
C TYR A 239 2.32 12.79 0.73
N LEU A 240 2.74 12.11 1.79
CA LEU A 240 2.34 12.39 3.16
C LEU A 240 3.55 12.90 3.93
N ASP A 241 3.39 13.98 4.68
CA ASP A 241 4.42 14.44 5.62
C ASP A 241 4.34 13.56 6.88
N LEU A 242 5.10 12.46 6.86
CA LEU A 242 5.13 11.47 7.95
C LEU A 242 6.33 11.66 8.90
N GLY A 243 7.05 12.77 8.81
CA GLY A 243 8.19 13.10 9.69
C GLY A 243 9.51 12.45 9.26
#